data_0ce5c5520f70e45ce38fa130426f244f
#
_entry.id   0ce5c5520f70e45ce38fa130426f244f
#
_cell.length_a   1.000
_cell.length_b   1.000
_cell.length_c   1.000
_cell.angle_alpha   90.00
_cell.angle_beta   90.00
_cell.angle_gamma   90.00
#
_symmetry.space_group_name_H-M   'P 1'
#
loop_
_entity.id
_entity.type
_entity.pdbx_description
1 polymer ?
#
loop_
_entity_poly.entity_id
_entity_poly.type
_entity_poly.pdbx_seq_one_letter_code
_entity_poly.pdbx_strand_id
1 'polypeptide(L)'
;MINGYNIVYCPNHKRVIGNSGCVYEHILIAEHKLGRELNNQEVVHHVDENRNNNSPDNIIVFKTKEDHTRYHRTRRLVLDGDVYISPKNICQDCGKIIDNHSRVLRCVGCSLKYKRRNWPTKEQLEQDIKELKTNVAISRKYNISDRMVGKIRKTMGL
;
A
#
# COMPACT_ATOMS: atom_id res chain seq x y z
N MET A 1 5.29 34.02 6.09
CA MET A 1 5.02 32.64 6.58
C MET A 1 3.64 32.54 7.18
N ILE A 2 2.91 31.47 6.91
CA ILE A 2 1.61 31.15 7.53
C ILE A 2 1.71 29.72 8.08
N ASN A 3 1.36 29.51 9.34
CA ASN A 3 1.42 28.21 10.02
C ASN A 3 2.79 27.49 9.93
N GLY A 4 3.88 28.25 9.88
CA GLY A 4 5.24 27.72 9.75
C GLY A 4 5.63 27.30 8.33
N TYR A 5 4.84 27.66 7.31
CA TYR A 5 5.16 27.43 5.90
C TYR A 5 5.51 28.72 5.18
N ASN A 6 6.44 28.64 4.24
CA ASN A 6 6.69 29.70 3.28
C ASN A 6 5.50 29.88 2.35
N ILE A 7 5.23 31.14 1.96
CA ILE A 7 4.15 31.50 1.04
C ILE A 7 4.67 32.36 -0.11
N VAL A 8 4.03 32.24 -1.26
CA VAL A 8 4.32 33.01 -2.49
C VAL A 8 3.04 33.67 -2.94
N TYR A 9 3.11 34.94 -3.37
CA TYR A 9 1.97 35.67 -3.95
C TYR A 9 1.66 35.12 -5.34
N CYS A 10 0.48 34.48 -5.49
CA CYS A 10 0.01 33.88 -6.72
C CYS A 10 -1.53 33.91 -6.74
N PRO A 11 -2.14 35.12 -6.99
CA PRO A 11 -3.57 35.33 -6.73
C PRO A 11 -4.52 34.53 -7.63
N ASN A 12 -4.06 34.09 -8.78
CA ASN A 12 -4.87 33.30 -9.74
C ASN A 12 -4.73 31.78 -9.58
N HIS A 13 -3.99 31.34 -8.56
CA HIS A 13 -3.79 29.92 -8.32
C HIS A 13 -5.01 29.29 -7.63
N LYS A 14 -5.38 28.06 -7.99
CA LYS A 14 -6.54 27.35 -7.43
C LYS A 14 -6.48 27.12 -5.91
N ARG A 15 -5.25 27.07 -5.35
CA ARG A 15 -5.00 26.78 -3.93
C ARG A 15 -4.58 28.02 -3.14
N VAL A 16 -5.15 29.17 -3.48
CA VAL A 16 -4.96 30.41 -2.72
C VAL A 16 -5.47 30.25 -1.28
N ILE A 17 -4.68 30.70 -0.31
CA ILE A 17 -5.01 30.64 1.11
C ILE A 17 -6.03 31.75 1.44
N GLY A 18 -7.27 31.39 1.59
CA GLY A 18 -8.35 32.35 1.85
C GLY A 18 -8.37 33.49 0.83
N ASN A 19 -8.39 34.73 1.31
CA ASN A 19 -8.39 35.95 0.47
C ASN A 19 -7.00 36.60 0.35
N SER A 20 -5.91 35.88 0.72
CA SER A 20 -4.58 36.48 0.78
C SER A 20 -3.90 36.65 -0.58
N GLY A 21 -4.39 35.98 -1.62
CA GLY A 21 -3.70 35.88 -2.91
C GLY A 21 -2.40 35.07 -2.85
N CYS A 22 -2.11 34.40 -1.72
CA CYS A 22 -0.89 33.64 -1.53
C CYS A 22 -1.15 32.13 -1.56
N VAL A 23 -0.14 31.37 -1.97
CA VAL A 23 -0.10 29.90 -2.00
C VAL A 23 1.09 29.43 -1.18
N TYR A 24 1.00 28.26 -0.57
CA TYR A 24 2.15 27.65 0.08
C TYR A 24 3.21 27.27 -0.96
N GLU A 25 4.47 27.66 -0.72
CA GLU A 25 5.58 27.46 -1.64
C GLU A 25 5.77 25.98 -2.04
N HIS A 26 5.68 25.06 -1.06
CA HIS A 26 5.82 23.63 -1.31
C HIS A 26 4.78 23.06 -2.30
N ILE A 27 3.60 23.70 -2.43
CA ILE A 27 2.60 23.32 -3.43
C ILE A 27 3.12 23.64 -4.84
N LEU A 28 3.63 24.86 -5.05
CA LEU A 28 4.17 25.28 -6.34
C LEU A 28 5.37 24.43 -6.76
N ILE A 29 6.23 24.07 -5.82
CA ILE A 29 7.39 23.20 -6.06
C ILE A 29 6.93 21.78 -6.46
N ALA A 30 5.93 21.23 -5.75
CA ALA A 30 5.37 19.93 -6.08
C ALA A 30 4.73 19.93 -7.49
N GLU A 31 4.00 20.97 -7.85
CA GLU A 31 3.39 21.13 -9.18
C GLU A 31 4.44 21.27 -10.28
N HIS A 32 5.48 22.08 -10.04
CA HIS A 32 6.61 22.20 -10.96
C HIS A 32 7.30 20.85 -11.17
N LYS A 33 7.53 20.11 -10.10
CA LYS A 33 8.15 18.78 -10.14
C LYS A 33 7.31 17.76 -10.91
N LEU A 34 5.99 17.81 -10.77
CA LEU A 34 5.06 16.92 -11.48
C LEU A 34 4.73 17.37 -12.90
N GLY A 35 5.07 18.62 -13.29
CA GLY A 35 4.70 19.22 -14.56
C GLY A 35 3.19 19.47 -14.72
N ARG A 36 2.43 19.48 -13.61
CA ARG A 36 0.97 19.69 -13.59
C ARG A 36 0.51 20.27 -12.27
N GLU A 37 -0.66 20.89 -12.27
CA GLU A 37 -1.34 21.29 -11.04
C GLU A 37 -1.74 20.08 -10.18
N LEU A 38 -1.75 20.27 -8.87
CA LEU A 38 -2.25 19.29 -7.92
C LEU A 38 -3.79 19.28 -7.92
N ASN A 39 -4.38 18.10 -7.84
CA ASN A 39 -5.83 17.99 -7.61
C ASN A 39 -6.16 18.22 -6.12
N ASN A 40 -7.47 18.44 -5.83
CA ASN A 40 -7.92 18.82 -4.48
C ASN A 40 -7.66 17.74 -3.40
N GLN A 41 -7.46 16.50 -3.78
CA GLN A 41 -7.24 15.39 -2.86
C GLN A 41 -5.75 15.17 -2.56
N GLU A 42 -4.87 15.65 -3.44
CA GLU A 42 -3.43 15.45 -3.30
C GLU A 42 -2.86 16.30 -2.16
N VAL A 43 -1.97 15.68 -1.41
CA VAL A 43 -1.32 16.27 -0.23
C VAL A 43 0.19 16.26 -0.42
N VAL A 44 0.82 17.41 -0.22
CA VAL A 44 2.28 17.55 -0.25
C VAL A 44 2.86 17.25 1.13
N HIS A 45 3.97 16.52 1.17
CA HIS A 45 4.66 16.14 2.38
C HIS A 45 6.17 16.42 2.30
N HIS A 46 6.73 16.91 3.39
CA HIS A 46 8.17 17.09 3.58
C HIS A 46 8.74 15.80 4.18
N VAL A 47 9.67 15.14 3.50
CA VAL A 47 10.24 13.84 3.91
C VAL A 47 10.96 13.96 5.26
N ASP A 48 11.67 15.06 5.48
CA ASP A 48 12.39 15.37 6.71
C ASP A 48 11.51 16.00 7.81
N GLU A 49 10.19 16.13 7.56
CA GLU A 49 9.22 16.78 8.45
C GLU A 49 9.49 18.29 8.70
N ASN A 50 10.48 18.88 8.03
CA ASN A 50 10.81 20.29 8.11
C ASN A 50 10.05 21.13 7.07
N ARG A 51 9.04 21.88 7.52
CA ARG A 51 8.14 22.68 6.68
C ARG A 51 8.82 23.82 5.93
N ASN A 52 10.05 24.18 6.30
CA ASN A 52 10.85 25.23 5.67
C ASN A 52 11.80 24.68 4.60
N ASN A 53 12.04 23.37 4.59
CA ASN A 53 12.91 22.73 3.60
C ASN A 53 12.10 22.36 2.35
N ASN A 54 11.95 23.32 1.45
CA ASN A 54 11.22 23.17 0.19
C ASN A 54 12.12 22.67 -0.97
N SER A 55 13.25 22.00 -0.65
CA SER A 55 14.03 21.32 -1.69
C SER A 55 13.14 20.33 -2.47
N PRO A 56 13.21 20.29 -3.80
CA PRO A 56 12.41 19.35 -4.60
C PRO A 56 12.58 17.89 -4.17
N ASP A 57 13.79 17.48 -3.77
CA ASP A 57 14.07 16.12 -3.31
C ASP A 57 13.43 15.79 -1.95
N ASN A 58 13.10 16.82 -1.17
CA ASN A 58 12.41 16.70 0.11
C ASN A 58 10.87 16.70 -0.01
N ILE A 59 10.34 16.95 -1.21
CA ILE A 59 8.91 17.07 -1.47
C ILE A 59 8.38 15.83 -2.17
N ILE A 60 7.38 15.18 -1.57
CA ILE A 60 6.62 14.08 -2.17
C ILE A 60 5.12 14.38 -2.13
N VAL A 61 4.38 13.78 -3.06
CA VAL A 61 2.95 14.00 -3.22
C VAL A 61 2.19 12.71 -2.91
N PHE A 62 1.25 12.79 -2.00
CA PHE A 62 0.29 11.72 -1.71
C PHE A 62 -0.99 11.94 -2.52
N LYS A 63 -1.54 10.88 -3.10
CA LYS A 63 -2.80 10.94 -3.86
C LYS A 63 -3.98 11.34 -2.99
N THR A 64 -3.96 10.96 -1.71
CA THR A 64 -5.02 11.27 -0.76
C THR A 64 -4.48 11.56 0.64
N LYS A 65 -5.30 12.21 1.47
CA LYS A 65 -5.00 12.45 2.89
C LYS A 65 -4.90 11.13 3.68
N GLU A 66 -5.67 10.13 3.30
CA GLU A 66 -5.64 8.80 3.89
C GLU A 66 -4.29 8.11 3.67
N ASP A 67 -3.73 8.23 2.46
CA ASP A 67 -2.40 7.71 2.13
C ASP A 67 -1.30 8.41 2.94
N HIS A 68 -1.37 9.73 3.06
CA HIS A 68 -0.48 10.52 3.92
C HIS A 68 -0.54 10.09 5.39
N THR A 69 -1.76 9.93 5.95
CA THR A 69 -1.96 9.44 7.31
C THR A 69 -1.42 8.03 7.49
N ARG A 70 -1.59 7.18 6.49
CA ARG A 70 -1.06 5.81 6.50
C ARG A 70 0.46 5.78 6.47
N TYR A 71 1.09 6.63 5.68
CA TYR A 71 2.54 6.80 5.66
C TYR A 71 3.07 7.13 7.06
N HIS A 72 2.51 8.13 7.73
CA HIS A 72 2.94 8.49 9.10
C HIS A 72 2.83 7.32 10.09
N ARG A 73 1.83 6.46 9.94
CA ARG A 73 1.63 5.30 10.81
C ARG A 73 2.55 4.13 10.48
N THR A 74 2.86 3.89 9.20
CA THR A 74 3.62 2.72 8.76
C THR A 74 5.08 3.03 8.45
N ARG A 75 5.42 4.29 8.19
CA ARG A 75 6.72 4.77 7.71
C ARG A 75 7.22 4.06 6.45
N ARG A 76 6.32 3.42 5.71
CA ARG A 76 6.64 2.76 4.44
C ARG A 76 6.37 3.73 3.31
N LEU A 77 7.43 4.08 2.60
CA LEU A 77 7.40 4.92 1.41
C LEU A 77 7.57 4.04 0.17
N VAL A 78 6.61 4.11 -0.74
CA VAL A 78 6.73 3.55 -2.08
C VAL A 78 6.31 4.64 -3.06
N LEU A 79 7.17 4.96 -4.00
CA LEU A 79 6.97 6.03 -4.96
C LEU A 79 6.81 5.45 -6.38
N ASP A 80 5.95 6.09 -7.17
CA ASP A 80 5.91 5.98 -8.62
C ASP A 80 6.27 7.36 -9.16
N GLY A 81 7.52 7.53 -9.57
CA GLY A 81 8.12 8.84 -9.72
C GLY A 81 8.09 9.59 -8.38
N ASP A 82 7.47 10.76 -8.35
CA ASP A 82 7.35 11.61 -7.18
C ASP A 82 6.03 11.47 -6.42
N VAL A 83 5.19 10.50 -6.82
CA VAL A 83 3.88 10.27 -6.23
C VAL A 83 3.90 9.02 -5.33
N TYR A 84 3.41 9.17 -4.11
CA TYR A 84 3.28 8.06 -3.19
C TYR A 84 2.23 7.05 -3.65
N ILE A 85 2.63 5.78 -3.71
CA ILE A 85 1.71 4.66 -3.87
C ILE A 85 1.55 3.96 -2.54
N SER A 86 0.29 3.77 -2.11
CA SER A 86 0.01 3.07 -0.87
C SER A 86 0.58 1.64 -0.90
N PRO A 87 1.34 1.20 0.13
CA PRO A 87 1.83 -0.18 0.21
C PRO A 87 0.73 -1.24 0.18
N LYS A 88 -0.53 -0.86 0.47
CA LYS A 88 -1.69 -1.76 0.32
C LYS A 88 -1.99 -2.10 -1.14
N ASN A 89 -1.56 -1.26 -2.06
CA ASN A 89 -1.81 -1.39 -3.49
C ASN A 89 -0.65 -2.09 -4.20
N ILE A 90 0.30 -2.63 -3.46
CA ILE A 90 1.46 -3.32 -4.02
C ILE A 90 1.50 -4.73 -3.47
N CYS A 91 1.56 -5.70 -4.37
CA CYS A 91 1.73 -7.08 -4.00
C CYS A 91 3.08 -7.29 -3.30
N GLN A 92 3.05 -7.79 -2.06
CA GLN A 92 4.26 -7.98 -1.25
C GLN A 92 5.22 -9.03 -1.82
N ASP A 93 4.77 -9.91 -2.74
CA ASP A 93 5.58 -10.99 -3.28
C ASP A 93 6.17 -10.67 -4.66
N CYS A 94 5.47 -9.89 -5.50
CA CYS A 94 5.91 -9.61 -6.88
C CYS A 94 5.93 -8.14 -7.27
N GLY A 95 5.62 -7.23 -6.36
CA GLY A 95 5.64 -5.79 -6.61
C GLY A 95 4.54 -5.25 -7.53
N LYS A 96 3.64 -6.09 -8.06
CA LYS A 96 2.54 -5.61 -8.91
C LYS A 96 1.59 -4.71 -8.14
N ILE A 97 1.16 -3.62 -8.77
CA ILE A 97 0.05 -2.78 -8.26
C ILE A 97 -1.23 -3.62 -8.26
N ILE A 98 -1.94 -3.60 -7.15
CA ILE A 98 -3.22 -4.29 -6.95
C ILE A 98 -4.31 -3.28 -6.65
N ASP A 99 -5.52 -3.51 -7.19
CA ASP A 99 -6.63 -2.62 -6.98
C ASP A 99 -7.04 -2.50 -5.50
N ASN A 100 -7.51 -1.31 -5.14
CA ASN A 100 -7.69 -0.84 -3.77
C ASN A 100 -8.73 -1.61 -2.94
N HIS A 101 -9.45 -2.56 -3.53
CA HIS A 101 -10.55 -3.26 -2.87
C HIS A 101 -10.13 -4.52 -2.11
N SER A 102 -8.90 -4.97 -2.27
CA SER A 102 -8.47 -6.18 -1.60
C SER A 102 -7.84 -5.89 -0.24
N ARG A 103 -8.42 -6.47 0.82
CA ARG A 103 -7.80 -6.54 2.14
C ARG A 103 -6.52 -7.39 2.14
N VAL A 104 -6.15 -7.92 0.98
CA VAL A 104 -5.05 -8.87 0.79
C VAL A 104 -3.86 -8.13 0.22
N LEU A 105 -2.71 -8.25 0.86
CA LEU A 105 -1.43 -7.66 0.45
C LEU A 105 -0.78 -8.40 -0.73
N ARG A 106 -1.53 -9.21 -1.48
CA ARG A 106 -1.04 -10.03 -2.59
C ARG A 106 -1.97 -9.93 -3.80
N CYS A 107 -1.40 -9.88 -5.00
CA CYS A 107 -2.20 -10.04 -6.23
C CYS A 107 -2.80 -11.45 -6.30
N VAL A 108 -3.82 -11.63 -7.14
CA VAL A 108 -4.52 -12.91 -7.28
C VAL A 108 -3.55 -14.06 -7.57
N GLY A 109 -2.61 -13.86 -8.52
CA GLY A 109 -1.62 -14.89 -8.88
C GLY A 109 -0.72 -15.29 -7.71
N CYS A 110 -0.17 -14.32 -6.96
CA CYS A 110 0.67 -14.61 -5.81
C CYS A 110 -0.14 -15.18 -4.64
N SER A 111 -1.37 -14.71 -4.43
CA SER A 111 -2.27 -15.27 -3.42
C SER A 111 -2.58 -16.73 -3.67
N LEU A 112 -2.81 -17.12 -4.93
CA LEU A 112 -3.01 -18.53 -5.31
C LEU A 112 -1.74 -19.38 -5.11
N LYS A 113 -0.57 -18.86 -5.50
CA LYS A 113 0.72 -19.52 -5.25
C LYS A 113 0.98 -19.70 -3.76
N TYR A 114 0.72 -18.65 -2.96
CA TYR A 114 0.89 -18.70 -1.50
C TYR A 114 -0.03 -19.72 -0.84
N LYS A 115 -1.30 -19.77 -1.22
CA LYS A 115 -2.26 -20.75 -0.71
C LYS A 115 -1.86 -22.18 -1.06
N ARG A 116 -1.35 -22.42 -2.28
CA ARG A 116 -0.89 -23.74 -2.74
C ARG A 116 0.45 -24.16 -2.10
N ARG A 117 1.32 -23.21 -1.73
CA ARG A 117 2.64 -23.51 -1.15
C ARG A 117 2.56 -24.29 0.17
N ASN A 118 1.49 -24.11 0.92
CA ASN A 118 1.24 -24.78 2.20
C ASN A 118 0.35 -26.04 2.05
N TRP A 119 0.03 -26.43 0.82
CA TRP A 119 -0.73 -27.65 0.62
C TRP A 119 0.22 -28.84 0.66
N PRO A 120 -0.16 -29.90 1.38
CA PRO A 120 0.59 -31.15 1.33
C PRO A 120 0.59 -31.74 -0.08
N THR A 121 1.63 -32.48 -0.44
CA THR A 121 1.57 -33.36 -1.61
C THR A 121 0.63 -34.52 -1.33
N LYS A 122 0.24 -35.27 -2.37
CA LYS A 122 -0.65 -36.41 -2.19
C LYS A 122 -0.07 -37.44 -1.23
N GLU A 123 1.22 -37.76 -1.40
CA GLU A 123 1.96 -38.72 -0.59
C GLU A 123 2.05 -38.25 0.87
N GLN A 124 2.36 -36.97 1.09
CA GLN A 124 2.39 -36.40 2.44
C GLN A 124 1.02 -36.47 3.12
N LEU A 125 -0.05 -36.18 2.37
CA LEU A 125 -1.40 -36.22 2.91
C LEU A 125 -1.87 -37.64 3.23
N GLU A 126 -1.52 -38.63 2.39
CA GLU A 126 -1.78 -40.04 2.65
C GLU A 126 -1.10 -40.54 3.92
N GLN A 127 0.16 -40.14 4.13
CA GLN A 127 0.91 -40.45 5.35
C GLN A 127 0.27 -39.78 6.56
N ASP A 128 -0.06 -38.48 6.46
CA ASP A 128 -0.70 -37.74 7.55
C ASP A 128 -2.07 -38.28 7.93
N ILE A 129 -2.84 -38.80 6.97
CA ILE A 129 -4.12 -39.47 7.25
C ILE A 129 -3.90 -40.72 8.08
N LYS A 130 -2.85 -41.50 7.79
CA LYS A 130 -2.52 -42.71 8.56
C LYS A 130 -2.03 -42.38 9.99
N GLU A 131 -1.19 -41.35 10.12
CA GLU A 131 -0.56 -40.97 11.39
C GLU A 131 -1.49 -40.14 12.28
N LEU A 132 -2.10 -39.09 11.75
CA LEU A 132 -2.84 -38.08 12.49
C LEU A 132 -4.34 -38.35 12.60
N LYS A 133 -4.89 -39.23 11.75
CA LYS A 133 -6.27 -39.74 11.70
C LYS A 133 -7.38 -38.70 11.56
N THR A 134 -7.16 -37.44 11.95
CA THR A 134 -8.18 -36.40 11.92
C THR A 134 -7.82 -35.20 11.06
N ASN A 135 -8.80 -34.59 10.37
CA ASN A 135 -8.58 -33.39 9.59
C ASN A 135 -8.13 -32.22 10.47
N VAL A 136 -8.52 -32.14 11.73
CA VAL A 136 -8.12 -31.11 12.69
C VAL A 136 -6.61 -31.20 13.01
N ALA A 137 -6.07 -32.40 13.21
CA ALA A 137 -4.65 -32.59 13.45
C ALA A 137 -3.81 -32.19 12.20
N ILE A 138 -4.25 -32.62 11.01
CA ILE A 138 -3.64 -32.27 9.73
C ILE A 138 -3.71 -30.74 9.49
N SER A 139 -4.83 -30.12 9.79
CA SER A 139 -5.03 -28.67 9.62
C SER A 139 -4.04 -27.86 10.43
N ARG A 140 -3.73 -28.26 11.65
CA ARG A 140 -2.73 -27.62 12.53
C ARG A 140 -1.32 -27.74 11.97
N LYS A 141 -0.95 -28.91 11.44
CA LYS A 141 0.37 -29.15 10.84
C LYS A 141 0.66 -28.21 9.65
N TYR A 142 -0.34 -27.95 8.80
CA TYR A 142 -0.20 -27.14 7.60
C TYR A 142 -0.69 -25.69 7.75
N ASN A 143 -1.17 -25.32 8.95
CA ASN A 143 -1.76 -24.01 9.24
C ASN A 143 -2.88 -23.62 8.24
N ILE A 144 -3.77 -24.55 7.97
CA ILE A 144 -4.96 -24.40 7.11
C ILE A 144 -6.21 -24.82 7.90
N SER A 145 -7.41 -24.47 7.42
CA SER A 145 -8.62 -24.92 8.11
C SER A 145 -8.90 -26.40 7.85
N ASP A 146 -9.55 -27.07 8.81
CA ASP A 146 -10.03 -28.46 8.71
C ASP A 146 -10.93 -28.69 7.49
N ARG A 147 -11.81 -27.71 7.19
CA ARG A 147 -12.62 -27.67 5.98
C ARG A 147 -11.78 -27.65 4.71
N MET A 148 -10.62 -26.97 4.73
CA MET A 148 -9.67 -26.95 3.60
C MET A 148 -9.01 -28.30 3.44
N VAL A 149 -8.61 -28.96 4.52
CA VAL A 149 -8.08 -30.35 4.47
C VAL A 149 -9.08 -31.28 3.79
N GLY A 150 -10.38 -31.22 4.16
CA GLY A 150 -11.42 -32.00 3.51
C GLY A 150 -11.55 -31.74 2.00
N LYS A 151 -11.44 -30.46 1.58
CA LYS A 151 -11.45 -30.12 0.15
C LYS A 151 -10.22 -30.68 -0.60
N ILE A 152 -9.03 -30.57 0.01
CA ILE A 152 -7.78 -31.08 -0.58
C ILE A 152 -7.86 -32.59 -0.74
N ARG A 153 -8.31 -33.31 0.29
CA ARG A 153 -8.53 -34.77 0.22
C ARG A 153 -9.43 -35.14 -0.94
N LYS A 154 -10.60 -34.50 -1.03
CA LYS A 154 -11.55 -34.72 -2.13
C LYS A 154 -10.93 -34.46 -3.51
N THR A 155 -10.12 -33.41 -3.63
CA THR A 155 -9.47 -33.04 -4.90
C THR A 155 -8.38 -34.06 -5.30
N MET A 156 -7.73 -34.67 -4.31
CA MET A 156 -6.65 -35.66 -4.50
C MET A 156 -7.16 -37.11 -4.55
N GLY A 157 -8.47 -37.34 -4.38
CA GLY A 157 -9.09 -38.66 -4.41
C GLY A 157 -8.81 -39.49 -3.16
N LEU A 158 -8.77 -38.84 -1.98
CA LEU A 158 -8.47 -39.45 -0.67
C LEU A 158 -9.65 -39.33 0.30
#